data_b2ff272276656f363471dec0114d3f1f
#
_entry.id   b2ff272276656f363471dec0114d3f1f
#
_cell.length_a   1.000
_cell.length_b   1.000
_cell.length_c   1.000
_cell.angle_alpha   90.00
_cell.angle_beta   90.00
_cell.angle_gamma   90.00
#
_symmetry.space_group_name_H-M   'P 1'
#
loop_
_entity.id
_entity.type
_entity.pdbx_description
1 polymer ?
#
loop_
_entity_poly.entity_id
_entity_poly.type
_entity_poly.pdbx_seq_one_letter_code
_entity_poly.pdbx_strand_id
1 'polypeptide(L)'
;MDIVDVQTIWQCGMKNLSVSSDGGKTWKAIAEKAGGMGCILSFADAKTGWLGFGAKFEMTADGGATWKELDLPKDASKVAAISLRTPTDGYLVDGDGVLHITQDGGKTWSSRSLGLDKPGILGFSSGAFVNETPQAAVRFFDAGHGLVVLGLSGKTSLIAFSTVDGGKTWKQESIPAPSGVPYLTRDGTLLTVTTGAGQATVLRYQSK
;
A
#
# COMPACT_ATOMS: atom_id res chain seq x y z
N MET A 1 -6.17 -0.86 -5.95
CA MET A 1 -6.59 -2.22 -6.35
C MET A 1 -5.76 -3.22 -5.56
N ASP A 2 -6.33 -4.32 -5.08
CA ASP A 2 -5.59 -5.44 -4.48
C ASP A 2 -6.11 -6.76 -5.06
N ILE A 3 -5.21 -7.62 -5.50
CA ILE A 3 -5.50 -8.94 -6.06
C ILE A 3 -5.23 -9.97 -4.98
N VAL A 4 -6.29 -10.52 -4.40
CA VAL A 4 -6.20 -11.53 -3.33
C VAL A 4 -5.81 -12.87 -3.93
N ASP A 5 -6.50 -13.29 -4.99
CA ASP A 5 -6.26 -14.49 -5.78
C ASP A 5 -6.79 -14.30 -7.21
N VAL A 6 -6.78 -15.35 -8.01
CA VAL A 6 -7.22 -15.32 -9.42
C VAL A 6 -8.71 -15.01 -9.61
N GLN A 7 -9.51 -15.12 -8.56
CA GLN A 7 -10.95 -14.86 -8.56
C GLN A 7 -11.30 -13.58 -7.83
N THR A 8 -10.63 -13.30 -6.71
CA THR A 8 -10.99 -12.24 -5.79
C THR A 8 -10.12 -11.01 -6.00
N ILE A 9 -10.73 -9.93 -6.49
CA ILE A 9 -10.06 -8.67 -6.78
C ILE A 9 -10.84 -7.54 -6.11
N TRP A 10 -10.16 -6.70 -5.38
CA TRP A 10 -10.71 -5.49 -4.78
C TRP A 10 -10.21 -4.25 -5.49
N GLN A 11 -11.11 -3.31 -5.73
CA GLN A 11 -10.75 -1.99 -6.25
C GLN A 11 -11.45 -0.89 -5.46
N CYS A 12 -10.74 0.19 -5.29
CA CYS A 12 -11.27 1.41 -4.72
C CYS A 12 -11.25 2.50 -5.79
N GLY A 13 -12.41 3.02 -6.13
CA GLY A 13 -12.59 4.12 -7.07
C GLY A 13 -13.01 5.40 -6.36
N MET A 14 -13.27 6.45 -7.12
CA MET A 14 -13.65 7.76 -6.57
C MET A 14 -14.95 7.76 -5.75
N LYS A 15 -15.85 6.82 -6.02
CA LYS A 15 -17.17 6.77 -5.37
C LYS A 15 -17.45 5.46 -4.63
N ASN A 16 -16.79 4.37 -5.01
CA ASN A 16 -17.16 3.05 -4.54
C ASN A 16 -15.94 2.18 -4.25
N LEU A 17 -16.03 1.41 -3.19
CA LEU A 17 -15.25 0.20 -3.00
C LEU A 17 -16.00 -0.95 -3.71
N SER A 18 -15.33 -1.72 -4.53
CA SER A 18 -15.93 -2.82 -5.29
C SER A 18 -15.10 -4.08 -5.18
N VAL A 19 -15.76 -5.22 -5.25
CA VAL A 19 -15.13 -6.54 -5.27
C VAL A 19 -15.60 -7.32 -6.48
N SER A 20 -14.69 -8.03 -7.12
CA SER A 20 -14.96 -9.09 -8.06
C SER A 20 -14.67 -10.45 -7.40
N SER A 21 -15.49 -11.44 -7.64
CA SER A 21 -15.30 -12.83 -7.21
C SER A 21 -15.16 -13.80 -8.39
N ASP A 22 -14.94 -13.27 -9.58
CA ASP A 22 -14.88 -14.04 -10.85
C ASP A 22 -13.72 -13.61 -11.76
N GLY A 23 -12.65 -13.09 -11.16
CA GLY A 23 -11.44 -12.66 -11.87
C GLY A 23 -11.61 -11.36 -12.65
N GLY A 24 -12.49 -10.47 -12.17
CA GLY A 24 -12.70 -9.15 -12.77
C GLY A 24 -13.76 -9.10 -13.87
N LYS A 25 -14.48 -10.18 -14.12
CA LYS A 25 -15.54 -10.23 -15.14
C LYS A 25 -16.78 -9.45 -14.69
N THR A 26 -17.16 -9.61 -13.42
CA THR A 26 -18.24 -8.81 -12.81
C THR A 26 -17.76 -8.14 -11.51
N TRP A 27 -18.41 -7.03 -11.17
CA TRP A 27 -18.05 -6.22 -10.01
C TRP A 27 -19.27 -5.91 -9.17
N LYS A 28 -19.16 -6.15 -7.86
CA LYS A 28 -20.16 -5.78 -6.88
C LYS A 28 -19.67 -4.56 -6.11
N ALA A 29 -20.44 -3.48 -6.11
CA ALA A 29 -20.19 -2.37 -5.21
C ALA A 29 -20.45 -2.78 -3.76
N ILE A 30 -19.51 -2.52 -2.89
CA ILE A 30 -19.63 -2.73 -1.45
C ILE A 30 -20.03 -1.40 -0.85
N ALA A 31 -21.34 -1.27 -0.52
CA ALA A 31 -21.96 -0.13 0.13
C ALA A 31 -21.35 1.26 -0.15
N GLU A 32 -21.97 2.33 0.20
CA GLU A 32 -21.52 3.72 0.06
C GLU A 32 -20.27 4.07 0.91
N LYS A 33 -19.31 3.18 0.96
CA LYS A 33 -17.96 3.55 1.40
C LYS A 33 -17.42 4.46 0.31
N ALA A 34 -17.51 5.74 0.58
CA ALA A 34 -16.95 6.75 -0.26
C ALA A 34 -15.48 6.42 -0.51
N GLY A 35 -15.21 5.81 -1.66
CA GLY A 35 -13.89 5.86 -2.22
C GLY A 35 -13.57 7.34 -2.42
N GLY A 36 -12.48 7.80 -1.89
CA GLY A 36 -11.95 9.11 -2.20
C GLY A 36 -10.76 8.94 -3.14
N MET A 37 -10.30 10.01 -3.74
CA MET A 37 -9.00 10.00 -4.40
C MET A 37 -7.92 9.62 -3.38
N GLY A 38 -7.09 8.63 -3.72
CA GLY A 38 -6.00 8.17 -2.85
C GLY A 38 -6.35 7.09 -1.83
N CYS A 39 -7.46 6.35 -2.02
CA CYS A 39 -7.72 5.21 -1.15
C CYS A 39 -6.79 4.03 -1.45
N ILE A 40 -6.34 3.38 -0.41
CA ILE A 40 -5.35 2.31 -0.43
C ILE A 40 -5.97 1.07 0.21
N LEU A 41 -5.82 -0.08 -0.44
CA LEU A 41 -6.42 -1.35 -0.03
C LEU A 41 -5.33 -2.39 0.20
N SER A 42 -5.54 -3.26 1.18
CA SER A 42 -4.82 -4.52 1.28
C SER A 42 -5.65 -5.57 2.00
N PHE A 43 -5.83 -6.72 1.37
CA PHE A 43 -6.55 -7.86 1.92
C PHE A 43 -5.57 -9.02 2.18
N ALA A 44 -5.66 -9.65 3.34
CA ALA A 44 -4.93 -10.88 3.65
C ALA A 44 -5.57 -12.09 2.93
N ASP A 45 -6.89 -12.11 2.94
CA ASP A 45 -7.74 -13.14 2.35
C ASP A 45 -9.07 -12.52 1.86
N ALA A 46 -10.03 -13.35 1.43
CA ALA A 46 -11.33 -12.88 0.94
C ALA A 46 -12.20 -12.17 2.00
N LYS A 47 -11.87 -12.31 3.30
CA LYS A 47 -12.67 -11.78 4.42
C LYS A 47 -11.99 -10.62 5.13
N THR A 48 -10.67 -10.70 5.31
CA THR A 48 -9.92 -9.78 6.16
C THR A 48 -9.13 -8.79 5.32
N GLY A 49 -9.41 -7.52 5.47
CA GLY A 49 -8.77 -6.47 4.71
C GLY A 49 -8.72 -5.13 5.42
N TRP A 50 -7.83 -4.28 4.95
CA TRP A 50 -7.64 -2.91 5.38
C TRP A 50 -7.94 -1.92 4.27
N LEU A 51 -8.48 -0.77 4.67
CA LEU A 51 -8.77 0.37 3.82
C LEU A 51 -8.17 1.63 4.47
N GLY A 52 -7.25 2.27 3.79
CA GLY A 52 -6.67 3.56 4.17
C GLY A 52 -7.18 4.67 3.26
N PHE A 53 -7.55 5.81 3.86
CA PHE A 53 -7.94 7.01 3.13
C PHE A 53 -7.58 8.26 3.93
N GLY A 54 -6.53 8.95 3.53
CA GLY A 54 -6.02 10.10 4.27
C GLY A 54 -5.62 9.73 5.70
N ALA A 55 -6.31 10.29 6.70
CA ALA A 55 -6.13 9.96 8.10
C ALA A 55 -7.08 8.86 8.61
N LYS A 56 -7.99 8.36 7.75
CA LYS A 56 -8.89 7.26 8.12
C LYS A 56 -8.24 5.93 7.80
N PHE A 57 -8.38 5.00 8.74
CA PHE A 57 -7.88 3.65 8.61
C PHE A 57 -8.93 2.69 9.15
N GLU A 58 -9.34 1.74 8.34
CA GLU A 58 -10.45 0.84 8.67
C GLU A 58 -10.09 -0.60 8.33
N MET A 59 -10.70 -1.55 9.04
CA MET A 59 -10.60 -2.98 8.75
C MET A 59 -11.95 -3.62 8.56
N THR A 60 -11.97 -4.65 7.74
CA THR A 60 -13.08 -5.63 7.65
C THR A 60 -12.57 -7.01 8.04
N ALA A 61 -13.47 -7.84 8.60
CA ALA A 61 -13.24 -9.25 8.89
C ALA A 61 -14.31 -10.15 8.26
N ASP A 62 -15.21 -9.58 7.47
CA ASP A 62 -16.38 -10.24 6.87
C ASP A 62 -16.53 -9.98 5.36
N GLY A 63 -15.41 -9.68 4.69
CA GLY A 63 -15.40 -9.44 3.26
C GLY A 63 -16.06 -8.13 2.86
N GLY A 64 -15.88 -7.10 3.68
CA GLY A 64 -16.36 -5.76 3.41
C GLY A 64 -17.83 -5.52 3.74
N ALA A 65 -18.53 -6.49 4.37
CA ALA A 65 -19.92 -6.30 4.80
C ALA A 65 -19.99 -5.27 5.93
N THR A 66 -19.02 -5.32 6.86
CA THR A 66 -18.85 -4.30 7.90
C THR A 66 -17.41 -3.82 7.96
N TRP A 67 -17.23 -2.56 8.39
CA TRP A 67 -15.94 -1.92 8.56
C TRP A 67 -15.82 -1.30 9.93
N LYS A 68 -14.70 -1.52 10.58
CA LYS A 68 -14.36 -0.95 11.89
C LYS A 68 -13.18 -0.01 11.73
N GLU A 69 -13.31 1.19 12.26
CA GLU A 69 -12.20 2.14 12.34
C GLU A 69 -11.09 1.60 13.26
N LEU A 70 -9.86 1.74 12.81
CA LEU A 70 -8.66 1.44 13.57
C LEU A 70 -7.90 2.75 13.83
N ASP A 71 -7.27 2.82 14.99
CA ASP A 71 -6.37 3.90 15.29
C ASP A 71 -5.09 3.77 14.47
N LEU A 72 -4.66 4.87 13.86
CA LEU A 72 -3.33 4.94 13.26
C LEU A 72 -2.26 4.84 14.37
N PRO A 73 -1.03 4.36 14.04
CA PRO A 73 0.10 4.51 14.94
C PRO A 73 0.23 5.95 15.41
N LYS A 74 0.52 6.17 16.71
CA LYS A 74 0.53 7.52 17.33
C LYS A 74 1.40 8.53 16.59
N ASP A 75 2.51 8.05 16.01
CA ASP A 75 3.49 8.89 15.31
C ASP A 75 3.28 8.90 13.79
N ALA A 76 2.23 8.24 13.28
CA ALA A 76 1.95 8.21 11.86
C ALA A 76 1.26 9.49 11.39
N SER A 77 1.71 10.03 10.27
CA SER A 77 1.10 11.22 9.67
C SER A 77 -0.17 10.85 8.87
N LYS A 78 -0.01 10.28 7.70
CA LYS A 78 -1.09 9.85 6.79
C LYS A 78 -0.73 8.50 6.20
N VAL A 79 -1.73 7.70 5.86
CA VAL A 79 -1.49 6.41 5.20
C VAL A 79 -0.98 6.63 3.78
N ALA A 80 0.23 6.16 3.49
CA ALA A 80 0.84 6.20 2.16
C ALA A 80 0.77 4.84 1.46
N ALA A 81 1.00 3.76 2.19
CA ALA A 81 0.86 2.40 1.69
C ALA A 81 0.52 1.44 2.84
N ILE A 82 -0.19 0.38 2.52
CA ILE A 82 -0.53 -0.69 3.47
C ILE A 82 -0.30 -2.07 2.84
N SER A 83 0.05 -3.04 3.67
CA SER A 83 0.13 -4.44 3.31
C SER A 83 -0.33 -5.29 4.48
N LEU A 84 -1.41 -6.03 4.29
CA LEU A 84 -1.89 -7.01 5.25
C LEU A 84 -1.46 -8.39 4.76
N ARG A 85 -0.49 -9.01 5.44
CA ARG A 85 0.07 -10.31 5.07
C ARG A 85 -0.79 -11.46 5.58
N THR A 86 -1.21 -11.36 6.83
CA THR A 86 -2.17 -12.26 7.50
C THR A 86 -3.23 -11.41 8.21
N PRO A 87 -4.32 -11.96 8.73
CA PRO A 87 -5.28 -11.19 9.52
C PRO A 87 -4.69 -10.41 10.70
N THR A 88 -3.51 -10.79 11.17
CA THR A 88 -2.84 -10.16 12.31
C THR A 88 -1.57 -9.39 11.92
N ASP A 89 -0.85 -9.87 10.90
CA ASP A 89 0.43 -9.27 10.53
C ASP A 89 0.23 -8.25 9.41
N GLY A 90 0.51 -7.00 9.73
CA GLY A 90 0.31 -5.89 8.81
C GLY A 90 1.40 -4.84 8.88
N TYR A 91 1.50 -4.10 7.80
CA TYR A 91 2.53 -3.11 7.55
C TYR A 91 1.89 -1.85 6.98
N LEU A 92 2.29 -0.70 7.48
CA LEU A 92 1.83 0.61 7.03
C LEU A 92 3.05 1.50 6.82
N VAL A 93 3.13 2.14 5.67
CA VAL A 93 4.07 3.24 5.44
C VAL A 93 3.28 4.53 5.50
N ASP A 94 3.75 5.48 6.28
CA ASP A 94 3.12 6.79 6.41
C ASP A 94 3.67 7.82 5.41
N GLY A 95 3.08 9.02 5.41
CA GLY A 95 3.48 10.12 4.51
C GLY A 95 4.88 10.65 4.75
N ASP A 96 5.46 10.39 5.91
CA ASP A 96 6.84 10.75 6.26
C ASP A 96 7.84 9.63 5.95
N GLY A 97 7.38 8.51 5.38
CA GLY A 97 8.22 7.37 5.01
C GLY A 97 8.63 6.51 6.20
N VAL A 98 7.90 6.55 7.30
CA VAL A 98 8.10 5.65 8.43
C VAL A 98 7.31 4.37 8.20
N LEU A 99 7.93 3.24 8.41
CA LEU A 99 7.27 1.93 8.41
C LEU A 99 6.76 1.60 9.80
N HIS A 100 5.48 1.28 9.89
CA HIS A 100 4.82 0.79 11.10
C HIS A 100 4.43 -0.67 10.89
N ILE A 101 4.70 -1.51 11.89
CA ILE A 101 4.50 -2.96 11.87
C ILE A 101 3.57 -3.34 13.01
N THR A 102 2.56 -4.15 12.71
CA THR A 102 1.69 -4.78 13.70
C THR A 102 1.70 -6.29 13.55
N GLN A 103 1.49 -7.00 14.66
CA GLN A 103 1.33 -8.46 14.70
C GLN A 103 0.02 -8.87 15.39
N ASP A 104 -0.87 -7.92 15.65
CA ASP A 104 -2.14 -8.11 16.36
C ASP A 104 -3.34 -7.47 15.64
N GLY A 105 -3.21 -7.27 14.32
CA GLY A 105 -4.28 -6.73 13.48
C GLY A 105 -4.49 -5.23 13.62
N GLY A 106 -3.44 -4.49 13.97
CA GLY A 106 -3.49 -3.03 14.08
C GLY A 106 -3.85 -2.50 15.48
N LYS A 107 -3.87 -3.36 16.51
CA LYS A 107 -4.12 -2.92 17.89
C LYS A 107 -2.89 -2.26 18.51
N THR A 108 -1.71 -2.81 18.21
CA THR A 108 -0.43 -2.23 18.62
C THR A 108 0.53 -2.15 17.44
N TRP A 109 1.43 -1.16 17.49
CA TRP A 109 2.35 -0.87 16.40
C TRP A 109 3.77 -0.67 16.90
N SER A 110 4.73 -1.11 16.12
CA SER A 110 6.15 -0.77 16.27
C SER A 110 6.62 -0.01 15.04
N SER A 111 7.28 1.13 15.23
CA SER A 111 7.74 2.00 14.15
C SER A 111 9.21 1.74 13.81
N ARG A 112 9.55 1.83 12.53
CA ARG A 112 10.90 1.68 11.99
C ARG A 112 11.18 2.79 10.99
N SER A 113 12.27 3.52 11.19
CA SER A 113 12.77 4.45 10.19
C SER A 113 13.41 3.67 9.03
N LEU A 114 13.13 4.08 7.81
CA LEU A 114 13.82 3.59 6.61
C LEU A 114 15.14 4.32 6.36
N GLY A 115 15.59 5.18 7.30
CA GLY A 115 16.84 5.91 7.17
C GLY A 115 16.79 7.07 6.17
N LEU A 116 15.60 7.57 5.90
CA LEU A 116 15.40 8.70 5.00
C LEU A 116 15.47 10.02 5.78
N ASP A 117 16.28 10.97 5.29
CA ASP A 117 16.30 12.33 5.81
C ASP A 117 15.06 13.11 5.34
N LYS A 118 13.96 13.00 6.08
CA LYS A 118 12.68 13.71 5.88
C LYS A 118 12.26 13.82 4.39
N PRO A 119 12.11 12.75 3.67
CA PRO A 119 11.64 12.85 2.31
C PRO A 119 10.11 12.88 2.32
N GLY A 120 9.52 13.94 1.89
CA GLY A 120 8.10 13.90 1.55
C GLY A 120 7.87 12.84 0.46
N ILE A 121 7.00 11.87 0.71
CA ILE A 121 6.55 10.94 -0.34
C ILE A 121 5.78 11.74 -1.38
N LEU A 122 6.10 11.55 -2.66
CA LEU A 122 5.35 12.16 -3.75
C LEU A 122 3.87 11.74 -3.67
N GLY A 123 2.97 12.69 -3.86
CA GLY A 123 1.54 12.49 -3.73
C GLY A 123 0.96 13.01 -2.41
N PHE A 124 1.79 13.55 -1.51
CA PHE A 124 1.33 14.17 -0.27
C PHE A 124 1.57 15.70 -0.21
N SER A 125 2.00 16.34 -1.30
CA SER A 125 2.26 17.77 -1.26
C SER A 125 1.00 18.59 -1.00
N SER A 126 1.14 19.50 -0.09
CA SER A 126 0.15 20.37 0.50
C SER A 126 -0.62 21.20 -0.54
N GLY A 127 -1.94 21.09 -0.55
CA GLY A 127 -2.83 22.21 -0.82
C GLY A 127 -3.26 22.46 -2.25
N ALA A 128 -2.84 21.72 -3.25
CA ALA A 128 -3.44 21.75 -4.58
C ALA A 128 -4.19 20.44 -4.82
N PHE A 129 -5.44 20.54 -5.27
CA PHE A 129 -6.26 19.41 -5.71
C PHE A 129 -5.69 18.80 -7.00
N VAL A 130 -4.56 18.18 -6.92
CA VAL A 130 -4.03 17.34 -8.00
C VAL A 130 -4.28 15.90 -7.59
N ASN A 131 -4.67 15.07 -8.55
CA ASN A 131 -4.95 13.63 -8.43
C ASN A 131 -3.71 12.83 -8.01
N GLU A 132 -3.15 13.13 -6.84
CA GLU A 132 -1.89 12.55 -6.42
C GLU A 132 -2.17 11.31 -5.56
N THR A 133 -2.12 10.15 -6.22
CA THR A 133 -2.00 8.88 -5.50
C THR A 133 -0.60 8.83 -4.87
N PRO A 134 -0.47 8.48 -3.59
CA PRO A 134 0.84 8.33 -2.96
C PRO A 134 1.74 7.42 -3.77
N GLN A 135 2.95 7.87 -4.08
CA GLN A 135 3.93 7.04 -4.75
C GLN A 135 4.65 6.16 -3.73
N ALA A 136 3.90 5.28 -3.11
CA ALA A 136 4.39 4.35 -2.12
C ALA A 136 3.72 2.98 -2.29
N ALA A 137 4.49 1.92 -2.10
CA ALA A 137 4.01 0.56 -1.99
C ALA A 137 4.81 -0.19 -0.93
N VAL A 138 4.14 -1.04 -0.18
CA VAL A 138 4.77 -1.96 0.77
C VAL A 138 4.19 -3.35 0.57
N ARG A 139 5.04 -4.37 0.61
CA ARG A 139 4.63 -5.78 0.57
C ARG A 139 5.61 -6.63 1.36
N PHE A 140 5.07 -7.46 2.23
CA PHE A 140 5.82 -8.54 2.85
C PHE A 140 5.32 -9.87 2.25
N PHE A 141 6.26 -10.66 1.74
CA PHE A 141 5.99 -11.93 1.07
C PHE A 141 5.89 -13.07 2.08
N ASP A 142 6.70 -12.98 3.13
CA ASP A 142 6.69 -13.84 4.32
C ASP A 142 7.07 -13.03 5.57
N ALA A 143 7.33 -13.68 6.69
CA ALA A 143 7.68 -13.02 7.94
C ALA A 143 9.06 -12.33 7.91
N GLY A 144 9.96 -12.75 7.03
CA GLY A 144 11.32 -12.21 6.90
C GLY A 144 11.47 -11.25 5.73
N HIS A 145 10.86 -11.56 4.59
CA HIS A 145 11.13 -10.86 3.33
C HIS A 145 10.07 -9.81 3.02
N GLY A 146 10.51 -8.59 2.81
CA GLY A 146 9.65 -7.46 2.47
C GLY A 146 10.31 -6.45 1.55
N LEU A 147 9.47 -5.69 0.87
CA LEU A 147 9.86 -4.62 -0.04
C LEU A 147 9.01 -3.38 0.23
N VAL A 148 9.67 -2.23 0.33
CA VAL A 148 9.04 -0.91 0.34
C VAL A 148 9.56 -0.15 -0.86
N VAL A 149 8.66 0.43 -1.65
CA VAL A 149 9.01 1.25 -2.82
C VAL A 149 8.43 2.63 -2.65
N LEU A 150 9.27 3.65 -2.79
CA LEU A 150 8.88 5.04 -2.56
C LEU A 150 9.30 5.92 -3.74
N GLY A 151 8.39 6.79 -4.16
CA GLY A 151 8.70 7.98 -4.94
C GLY A 151 8.89 9.16 -3.99
N LEU A 152 10.03 9.79 -4.05
CA LEU A 152 10.38 10.89 -3.15
C LEU A 152 10.31 12.23 -3.87
N SER A 153 9.90 13.27 -3.14
CA SER A 153 9.87 14.63 -3.65
C SER A 153 11.26 15.06 -4.13
N GLY A 154 11.34 15.65 -5.33
CA GLY A 154 12.60 16.06 -5.94
C GLY A 154 13.43 14.94 -6.56
N LYS A 155 12.94 13.70 -6.58
CA LYS A 155 13.57 12.57 -7.28
C LYS A 155 12.79 12.19 -8.53
N THR A 156 13.51 11.77 -9.56
CA THR A 156 12.91 11.31 -10.84
C THR A 156 12.81 9.80 -10.95
N SER A 157 13.31 9.07 -9.95
CA SER A 157 13.31 7.62 -9.89
C SER A 157 12.76 7.13 -8.54
N LEU A 158 12.21 5.93 -8.54
CA LEU A 158 11.78 5.24 -7.34
C LEU A 158 12.98 4.72 -6.54
N ILE A 159 12.82 4.63 -5.23
CA ILE A 159 13.77 4.01 -4.31
C ILE A 159 13.10 2.79 -3.70
N ALA A 160 13.82 1.67 -3.64
CA ALA A 160 13.39 0.47 -2.96
C ALA A 160 14.18 0.25 -1.68
N PHE A 161 13.50 -0.31 -0.70
CA PHE A 161 14.08 -0.83 0.53
C PHE A 161 13.67 -2.28 0.66
N SER A 162 14.64 -3.18 0.69
CA SER A 162 14.40 -4.61 0.89
C SER A 162 14.87 -5.05 2.28
N THR A 163 14.15 -6.01 2.85
CA THR A 163 14.50 -6.65 4.11
C THR A 163 14.43 -8.16 3.97
N VAL A 164 15.25 -8.88 4.74
CA VAL A 164 15.25 -10.34 4.84
C VAL A 164 15.10 -10.81 6.30
N ASP A 165 14.86 -9.89 7.22
CA ASP A 165 14.80 -10.14 8.67
C ASP A 165 13.55 -9.55 9.34
N GLY A 166 12.48 -9.39 8.56
CA GLY A 166 11.20 -8.86 9.05
C GLY A 166 11.19 -7.36 9.31
N GLY A 167 12.03 -6.62 8.59
CA GLY A 167 12.11 -5.16 8.71
C GLY A 167 13.00 -4.67 9.85
N LYS A 168 13.86 -5.52 10.41
CA LYS A 168 14.85 -5.08 11.41
C LYS A 168 15.99 -4.31 10.75
N THR A 169 16.44 -4.78 9.58
CA THR A 169 17.42 -4.09 8.73
C THR A 169 16.89 -3.92 7.32
N TRP A 170 17.37 -2.87 6.64
CA TRP A 170 16.93 -2.52 5.30
C TRP A 170 18.11 -2.25 4.39
N LYS A 171 18.05 -2.80 3.18
CA LYS A 171 18.99 -2.50 2.09
C LYS A 171 18.29 -1.57 1.11
N GLN A 172 18.86 -0.40 0.92
CA GLN A 172 18.38 0.58 -0.07
C GLN A 172 18.94 0.29 -1.45
N GLU A 173 18.08 0.35 -2.45
CA GLU A 173 18.44 0.19 -3.86
C GLU A 173 17.67 1.21 -4.71
N SER A 174 18.35 1.77 -5.73
CA SER A 174 17.67 2.58 -6.75
C SER A 174 16.99 1.65 -7.75
N ILE A 175 15.73 1.93 -8.04
CA ILE A 175 15.00 1.22 -9.09
C ILE A 175 15.14 2.02 -10.39
N PRO A 176 15.57 1.41 -11.50
CA PRO A 176 15.67 2.06 -12.80
C PRO A 176 14.27 2.22 -13.44
N ALA A 177 13.35 2.83 -12.70
CA ALA A 177 12.02 3.14 -13.17
C ALA A 177 11.75 4.63 -12.95
N PRO A 178 11.08 5.30 -13.89
CA PRO A 178 10.65 6.67 -13.68
C PRO A 178 9.70 6.74 -12.49
N SER A 179 9.63 7.90 -11.85
CA SER A 179 8.66 8.15 -10.80
C SER A 179 7.24 7.89 -11.34
N GLY A 180 6.44 7.17 -10.56
CA GLY A 180 5.08 6.77 -10.90
C GLY A 180 4.44 6.10 -9.70
N VAL A 181 3.17 5.74 -9.79
CA VAL A 181 2.48 5.02 -8.73
C VAL A 181 2.98 3.57 -8.70
N PRO A 182 3.74 3.16 -7.67
CA PRO A 182 4.21 1.78 -7.58
C PRO A 182 3.07 0.87 -7.11
N TYR A 183 3.02 -0.32 -7.66
CA TYR A 183 2.14 -1.40 -7.24
C TYR A 183 2.92 -2.70 -7.09
N LEU A 184 2.87 -3.30 -5.92
CA LEU A 184 3.54 -4.56 -5.63
C LEU A 184 2.52 -5.70 -5.61
N THR A 185 2.70 -6.66 -6.48
CA THR A 185 1.89 -7.89 -6.50
C THR A 185 2.36 -8.87 -5.43
N ARG A 186 1.57 -9.91 -5.17
CA ARG A 186 1.90 -10.94 -4.16
C ARG A 186 3.10 -11.80 -4.54
N ASP A 187 3.42 -11.91 -5.83
CA ASP A 187 4.58 -12.65 -6.34
C ASP A 187 5.87 -11.82 -6.44
N GLY A 188 5.85 -10.58 -5.92
CA GLY A 188 7.01 -9.69 -5.94
C GLY A 188 7.20 -8.92 -7.24
N THR A 189 6.22 -8.93 -8.16
CA THR A 189 6.29 -8.09 -9.35
C THR A 189 5.97 -6.64 -8.98
N LEU A 190 6.86 -5.73 -9.32
CA LEU A 190 6.64 -4.30 -9.23
C LEU A 190 6.11 -3.78 -10.57
N LEU A 191 4.95 -3.19 -10.54
CA LEU A 191 4.38 -2.41 -11.64
C LEU A 191 4.48 -0.93 -11.29
N THR A 192 4.98 -0.12 -12.21
CA THR A 192 4.90 1.33 -12.08
C THR A 192 4.07 1.89 -13.23
N VAL A 193 3.09 2.73 -12.90
CA VAL A 193 2.27 3.41 -13.89
C VAL A 193 2.65 4.88 -13.89
N THR A 194 3.22 5.36 -15.00
CA THR A 194 3.48 6.79 -15.20
C THR A 194 2.25 7.43 -15.81
N THR A 195 1.71 8.44 -15.12
CA THR A 195 0.61 9.27 -15.65
C THR A 195 1.13 10.23 -16.70
N GLY A 196 0.57 10.20 -17.89
CA GLY A 196 0.85 11.16 -18.97
C GLY A 196 1.34 10.56 -20.29
N ALA A 197 1.94 9.39 -20.30
CA ALA A 197 2.42 8.74 -21.52
C ALA A 197 1.82 7.35 -21.77
N GLY A 198 0.91 6.87 -20.90
CA GLY A 198 0.33 5.53 -21.04
C GLY A 198 1.36 4.39 -20.92
N GLN A 199 2.55 4.68 -20.38
CA GLN A 199 3.59 3.69 -20.24
C GLN A 199 3.54 3.03 -18.85
N ALA A 200 3.64 1.70 -18.83
CA ALA A 200 3.81 0.93 -17.61
C ALA A 200 5.19 0.26 -17.64
N THR A 201 5.93 0.39 -16.56
CA THR A 201 7.18 -0.35 -16.36
C THR A 201 6.90 -1.54 -15.45
N VAL A 202 7.33 -2.72 -15.87
CA VAL A 202 7.21 -3.97 -15.10
C VAL A 202 8.60 -4.43 -14.69
N LEU A 203 8.81 -4.56 -13.40
CA LEU A 203 10.04 -5.08 -12.82
C LEU A 203 9.69 -6.26 -11.91
N ARG A 204 10.49 -7.32 -11.95
CA ARG A 204 10.35 -8.43 -11.01
C ARG A 204 11.46 -8.35 -9.96
N TYR A 205 11.06 -8.23 -8.70
CA TYR A 205 11.98 -8.36 -7.58
C TYR A 205 12.31 -9.85 -7.38
N GLN A 206 13.60 -10.18 -7.38
CA GLN A 206 14.08 -11.48 -6.98
C GLN A 206 14.90 -11.28 -5.70
N SER A 207 14.38 -11.79 -4.58
CA SER A 207 15.20 -11.92 -3.37
C SER A 207 16.35 -12.88 -3.67
N LYS A 208 17.58 -12.39 -3.55
CA LYS A 208 18.77 -13.25 -3.57
C LYS A 208 18.98 -13.87 -2.20
#